data_a7a85e8ca197a63f6fdf988831024e49
#
_entry.id   a7a85e8ca197a63f6fdf988831024e49
#
_cell.length_a   1.000
_cell.length_b   1.000
_cell.length_c   1.000
_cell.angle_alpha   90.00
_cell.angle_beta   90.00
_cell.angle_gamma   90.00
#
_symmetry.space_group_name_H-M   'P 1'
#
loop_
_entity.id
_entity.type
_entity.pdbx_description
1 polymer ?
#
loop_
_entity_poly.entity_id
_entity_poly.type
_entity_poly.pdbx_seq_one_letter_code
_entity_poly.pdbx_strand_id
1 'polypeptide(L)'
;MQLVVGALKRLELIKTKPEIKQKLWDNVHELQSGLKEKGFDLGSTQSCVTPVYLNGTVPEAFALVKDLRENYGVFCSTVIYPVIPKGLILLRLIPTASHNSNDIQETLEAFSSIRERLVSGVYKKLSKNLPTID
;
A
#
# COMPACT_ATOMS: atom_id res chain seq x y z
N MET A 1 33.18 -6.17 1.51
CA MET A 1 33.00 -7.34 2.39
C MET A 1 31.71 -7.31 3.22
N GLN A 2 31.34 -6.22 3.87
CA GLN A 2 30.13 -6.14 4.71
C GLN A 2 28.82 -6.51 3.99
N LEU A 3 28.64 -6.08 2.74
CA LEU A 3 27.43 -6.40 1.94
C LEU A 3 27.30 -7.91 1.67
N VAL A 4 28.40 -8.58 1.41
CA VAL A 4 28.40 -10.05 1.15
C VAL A 4 28.04 -10.83 2.42
N VAL A 5 28.61 -10.46 3.56
CA VAL A 5 28.29 -11.07 4.86
C VAL A 5 26.81 -10.85 5.21
N GLY A 6 26.29 -9.64 4.97
CA GLY A 6 24.88 -9.35 5.18
C GLY A 6 23.96 -10.15 4.27
N ALA A 7 24.33 -10.36 3.00
CA ALA A 7 23.57 -11.17 2.06
C ALA A 7 23.55 -12.66 2.47
N LEU A 8 24.70 -13.21 2.87
CA LEU A 8 24.79 -14.58 3.36
C LEU A 8 23.96 -14.79 4.63
N LYS A 9 24.00 -13.84 5.57
CA LYS A 9 23.20 -13.94 6.80
C LYS A 9 21.68 -13.88 6.52
N ARG A 10 21.24 -13.03 5.57
CA ARG A 10 19.83 -13.01 5.15
C ARG A 10 19.41 -14.33 4.52
N LEU A 11 20.26 -14.91 3.67
CA LEU A 11 19.99 -16.21 3.06
C LEU A 11 19.90 -17.34 4.10
N GLU A 12 20.80 -17.33 5.10
CA GLU A 12 20.73 -18.24 6.24
C GLU A 12 19.41 -18.09 6.99
N LEU A 13 19.01 -16.86 7.33
CA LEU A 13 17.75 -16.58 8.04
C LEU A 13 16.53 -17.06 7.25
N ILE A 14 16.49 -16.83 5.93
CA ILE A 14 15.39 -17.31 5.08
C ILE A 14 15.29 -18.84 5.12
N LYS A 15 16.43 -19.54 5.18
CA LYS A 15 16.48 -21.02 5.22
C LYS A 15 16.15 -21.59 6.59
N THR A 16 16.60 -20.94 7.66
CA THR A 16 16.56 -21.49 9.03
C THR A 16 15.39 -20.99 9.87
N LYS A 17 14.70 -19.91 9.41
CA LYS A 17 13.60 -19.27 10.13
C LYS A 17 12.35 -19.16 9.26
N PRO A 18 11.70 -20.28 8.92
CA PRO A 18 10.50 -20.29 8.09
C PRO A 18 9.31 -19.51 8.73
N GLU A 19 9.30 -19.37 10.06
CA GLU A 19 8.30 -18.63 10.81
C GLU A 19 8.24 -17.13 10.42
N ILE A 20 9.37 -16.54 10.02
CA ILE A 20 9.39 -15.14 9.53
C ILE A 20 8.61 -15.03 8.22
N LYS A 21 8.82 -15.98 7.32
CA LYS A 21 8.11 -16.03 6.04
C LYS A 21 6.62 -16.31 6.26
N GLN A 22 6.29 -17.23 7.17
CA GLN A 22 4.91 -17.55 7.49
C GLN A 22 4.19 -16.29 8.01
N LYS A 23 4.77 -15.61 9.00
CA LYS A 23 4.20 -14.38 9.56
C LYS A 23 4.00 -13.27 8.51
N LEU A 24 4.94 -13.13 7.56
CA LEU A 24 4.75 -12.21 6.44
C LEU A 24 3.49 -12.55 5.64
N TRP A 25 3.31 -13.84 5.29
CA TRP A 25 2.14 -14.25 4.50
C TRP A 25 0.84 -14.15 5.27
N ASP A 26 0.85 -14.39 6.57
CA ASP A 26 -0.33 -14.20 7.43
C ASP A 26 -0.77 -12.74 7.40
N ASN A 27 0.15 -11.79 7.58
CA ASN A 27 -0.11 -10.35 7.47
C ASN A 27 -0.59 -9.95 6.05
N VAL A 28 0.00 -10.54 5.01
CA VAL A 28 -0.41 -10.30 3.61
C VAL A 28 -1.84 -10.76 3.37
N HIS A 29 -2.19 -11.97 3.80
CA HIS A 29 -3.52 -12.53 3.63
C HIS A 29 -4.57 -11.72 4.39
N GLU A 30 -4.29 -11.35 5.64
CA GLU A 30 -5.18 -10.51 6.45
C GLU A 30 -5.43 -9.17 5.77
N LEU A 31 -4.38 -8.48 5.32
CA LEU A 31 -4.48 -7.19 4.62
C LEU A 31 -5.25 -7.31 3.31
N GLN A 32 -4.91 -8.29 2.46
CA GLN A 32 -5.54 -8.45 1.16
C GLN A 32 -7.01 -8.85 1.28
N SER A 33 -7.36 -9.73 2.21
CA SER A 33 -8.74 -10.13 2.47
C SER A 33 -9.56 -8.93 2.97
N GLY A 34 -9.06 -8.20 3.96
CA GLY A 34 -9.75 -7.04 4.52
C GLY A 34 -9.94 -5.92 3.50
N LEU A 35 -8.96 -5.66 2.62
CA LEU A 35 -9.11 -4.67 1.54
C LEU A 35 -10.15 -5.11 0.50
N LYS A 36 -10.20 -6.39 0.13
CA LYS A 36 -11.22 -6.94 -0.78
C LYS A 36 -12.63 -6.84 -0.18
N GLU A 37 -12.79 -7.18 1.10
CA GLU A 37 -14.06 -7.05 1.82
C GLU A 37 -14.56 -5.59 1.85
N LYS A 38 -13.63 -4.65 1.97
CA LYS A 38 -13.92 -3.21 1.86
C LYS A 38 -14.14 -2.75 0.41
N GLY A 39 -14.08 -3.66 -0.58
CA GLY A 39 -14.38 -3.43 -1.99
C GLY A 39 -13.29 -2.68 -2.75
N PHE A 40 -12.03 -2.82 -2.34
CA PHE A 40 -10.90 -2.36 -3.14
C PHE A 40 -10.51 -3.39 -4.18
N ASP A 41 -10.15 -2.92 -5.37
CA ASP A 41 -9.60 -3.75 -6.43
C ASP A 41 -8.10 -3.96 -6.21
N LEU A 42 -7.71 -5.22 -6.05
CA LEU A 42 -6.31 -5.63 -5.88
C LEU A 42 -5.75 -6.33 -7.12
N GLY A 43 -6.55 -6.43 -8.19
CA GLY A 43 -6.20 -7.25 -9.34
C GLY A 43 -5.97 -8.72 -8.98
N SER A 44 -5.15 -9.40 -9.78
CA SER A 44 -4.82 -10.83 -9.64
C SER A 44 -3.48 -11.06 -8.92
N THR A 45 -3.19 -10.26 -7.86
CA THR A 45 -1.89 -10.37 -7.18
C THR A 45 -1.73 -11.71 -6.46
N GLN A 46 -0.53 -12.30 -6.58
CA GLN A 46 -0.05 -13.47 -5.84
C GLN A 46 1.26 -13.14 -5.11
N SER A 47 1.51 -11.88 -4.85
CA SER A 47 2.73 -11.35 -4.28
C SER A 47 2.48 -10.83 -2.86
N CYS A 48 3.53 -10.71 -2.06
CA CYS A 48 3.50 -10.00 -0.79
C CYS A 48 3.31 -8.48 -0.97
N VAL A 49 3.58 -7.94 -2.15
CA VAL A 49 3.22 -6.55 -2.48
C VAL A 49 1.73 -6.51 -2.81
N THR A 50 0.98 -5.73 -2.07
CA THR A 50 -0.46 -5.58 -2.24
C THR A 50 -0.76 -4.32 -3.05
N PRO A 51 -1.16 -4.46 -4.33
CA PRO A 51 -1.58 -3.34 -5.14
C PRO A 51 -3.02 -2.95 -4.80
N VAL A 52 -3.32 -1.66 -4.80
CA VAL A 52 -4.70 -1.14 -4.73
C VAL A 52 -4.92 -0.24 -5.93
N TYR A 53 -5.82 -0.66 -6.82
CA TYR A 53 -6.16 0.08 -8.03
C TYR A 53 -7.29 1.06 -7.76
N LEU A 54 -7.08 2.31 -8.16
CA LEU A 54 -8.03 3.40 -8.01
C LEU A 54 -8.11 4.19 -9.32
N ASN A 55 -9.25 4.84 -9.55
CA ASN A 55 -9.41 5.80 -10.64
C ASN A 55 -9.14 7.22 -10.11
N GLY A 56 -8.35 7.99 -10.85
CA GLY A 56 -8.04 9.36 -10.46
C GLY A 56 -6.91 9.98 -11.25
N THR A 57 -6.58 11.20 -10.91
CA THR A 57 -5.51 12.00 -11.51
C THR A 57 -4.25 11.97 -10.65
N VAL A 58 -3.12 12.39 -11.22
CA VAL A 58 -1.85 12.49 -10.50
C VAL A 58 -1.95 13.38 -9.25
N PRO A 59 -2.53 14.59 -9.30
CA PRO A 59 -2.73 15.41 -8.11
C PRO A 59 -3.62 14.75 -7.04
N GLU A 60 -4.66 14.00 -7.45
CA GLU A 60 -5.49 13.22 -6.52
C GLU A 60 -4.67 12.13 -5.82
N ALA A 61 -3.79 11.44 -6.55
CA ALA A 61 -2.90 10.43 -5.98
C ALA A 61 -1.98 11.02 -4.89
N PHE A 62 -1.39 12.20 -5.14
CA PHE A 62 -0.55 12.88 -4.16
C PHE A 62 -1.34 13.33 -2.93
N ALA A 63 -2.55 13.89 -3.11
CA ALA A 63 -3.40 14.28 -2.00
C ALA A 63 -3.79 13.08 -1.13
N LEU A 64 -4.10 11.94 -1.75
CA LEU A 64 -4.47 10.71 -1.08
C LEU A 64 -3.30 10.10 -0.29
N VAL A 65 -2.11 10.00 -0.90
CA VAL A 65 -0.91 9.45 -0.22
C VAL A 65 -0.48 10.37 0.93
N LYS A 66 -0.58 11.68 0.76
CA LYS A 66 -0.34 12.64 1.83
C LYS A 66 -1.30 12.43 3.00
N ASP A 67 -2.59 12.27 2.71
CA ASP A 67 -3.63 12.03 3.71
C ASP A 67 -3.39 10.73 4.49
N LEU A 68 -3.11 9.62 3.78
CA LEU A 68 -2.76 8.33 4.40
C LEU A 68 -1.58 8.46 5.37
N ARG A 69 -0.54 9.18 4.96
CA ARG A 69 0.67 9.34 5.77
C ARG A 69 0.47 10.27 6.97
N GLU A 70 -0.15 11.44 6.77
CA GLU A 70 -0.21 12.49 7.79
C GLU A 70 -1.34 12.28 8.80
N ASN A 71 -2.48 11.72 8.36
CA ASN A 71 -3.65 11.56 9.21
C ASN A 71 -3.86 10.13 9.73
N TYR A 72 -3.31 9.14 9.02
CA TYR A 72 -3.50 7.73 9.39
C TYR A 72 -2.18 6.98 9.68
N GLY A 73 -1.02 7.62 9.49
CA GLY A 73 0.28 6.99 9.72
C GLY A 73 0.62 5.87 8.73
N VAL A 74 -0.15 5.71 7.66
CA VAL A 74 0.05 4.64 6.66
C VAL A 74 0.96 5.13 5.55
N PHE A 75 2.14 4.51 5.43
CA PHE A 75 3.05 4.78 4.34
C PHE A 75 2.83 3.78 3.19
N CYS A 76 2.51 4.29 2.02
CA CYS A 76 2.46 3.51 0.78
C CYS A 76 3.14 4.27 -0.36
N SER A 77 3.66 3.53 -1.33
CA SER A 77 4.15 4.13 -2.57
C SER A 77 3.04 4.18 -3.61
N THR A 78 3.07 5.18 -4.46
CA THR A 78 2.12 5.29 -5.57
C THR A 78 2.81 5.13 -6.91
N VAL A 79 2.10 4.51 -7.86
CA VAL A 79 2.47 4.41 -9.27
C VAL A 79 1.41 5.12 -10.08
N ILE A 80 1.86 5.96 -10.99
CA ILE A 80 1.04 6.83 -11.82
C ILE A 80 1.57 6.84 -13.27
N TYR A 81 0.88 7.51 -14.18
CA TYR A 81 1.40 7.76 -15.53
C TYR A 81 2.82 8.36 -15.47
N PRO A 82 3.78 7.96 -16.35
CA PRO A 82 3.59 7.11 -17.53
C PRO A 82 3.76 5.59 -17.29
N VAL A 83 3.99 5.14 -16.05
CA VAL A 83 4.20 3.72 -15.73
C VAL A 83 2.92 2.89 -15.90
N ILE A 84 1.79 3.52 -15.60
CA ILE A 84 0.44 2.95 -15.81
C ILE A 84 -0.40 3.93 -16.65
N PRO A 85 -1.51 3.51 -17.26
CA PRO A 85 -2.36 4.37 -18.07
C PRO A 85 -2.87 5.60 -17.33
N LYS A 86 -3.07 6.72 -18.07
CA LYS A 86 -3.68 7.93 -17.53
C LYS A 86 -5.08 7.61 -16.94
N GLY A 87 -5.40 8.23 -15.81
CA GLY A 87 -6.67 8.03 -15.13
C GLY A 87 -6.66 6.89 -14.10
N LEU A 88 -5.56 6.14 -14.02
CA LEU A 88 -5.35 5.13 -12.98
C LEU A 88 -4.32 5.60 -11.96
N ILE A 89 -4.54 5.17 -10.72
CA ILE A 89 -3.63 5.28 -9.59
C ILE A 89 -3.42 3.88 -9.04
N LEU A 90 -2.19 3.49 -8.81
CA LEU A 90 -1.86 2.24 -8.15
C LEU A 90 -1.12 2.55 -6.85
N LEU A 91 -1.72 2.23 -5.71
CA LEU A 91 -1.03 2.23 -4.43
C LEU A 91 -0.37 0.87 -4.21
N ARG A 92 0.85 0.87 -3.69
CA ARG A 92 1.56 -0.36 -3.31
C ARG A 92 1.75 -0.38 -1.80
N LEU A 93 1.09 -1.33 -1.14
CA LEU A 93 1.27 -1.63 0.26
C LEU A 93 2.26 -2.79 0.38
N ILE A 94 3.23 -2.66 1.28
CA ILE A 94 4.29 -3.65 1.45
C ILE A 94 4.33 -4.05 2.93
N PRO A 95 3.45 -4.97 3.35
CA PRO A 95 3.51 -5.50 4.70
C PRO A 95 4.81 -6.28 4.92
N THR A 96 5.25 -6.33 6.16
CA THR A 96 6.45 -7.06 6.56
C THR A 96 6.14 -8.03 7.69
N ALA A 97 7.04 -8.95 7.99
CA ALA A 97 6.91 -9.83 9.14
C ALA A 97 7.03 -9.10 10.49
N SER A 98 7.48 -7.85 10.49
CA SER A 98 7.58 -7.02 11.70
C SER A 98 6.25 -6.38 12.10
N HIS A 99 5.30 -6.25 11.15
CA HIS A 99 3.96 -5.80 11.47
C HIS A 99 3.22 -6.85 12.32
N ASN A 100 2.33 -6.36 13.15
CA ASN A 100 1.39 -7.18 13.92
C ASN A 100 -0.04 -6.99 13.39
N SER A 101 -1.00 -7.78 13.91
CA SER A 101 -2.39 -7.70 13.44
C SER A 101 -3.02 -6.32 13.70
N ASN A 102 -2.63 -5.62 14.77
CA ASN A 102 -3.12 -4.27 15.04
C ASN A 102 -2.71 -3.28 13.95
N ASP A 103 -1.45 -3.34 13.48
CA ASP A 103 -0.97 -2.50 12.38
C ASP A 103 -1.78 -2.76 11.09
N ILE A 104 -2.16 -4.02 10.85
CA ILE A 104 -3.00 -4.38 9.69
C ILE A 104 -4.41 -3.84 9.87
N GLN A 105 -5.02 -3.97 11.06
CA GLN A 105 -6.36 -3.45 11.33
C GLN A 105 -6.42 -1.93 11.23
N GLU A 106 -5.45 -1.20 11.79
CA GLU A 106 -5.35 0.26 11.66
C GLU A 106 -5.23 0.67 10.19
N THR A 107 -4.46 -0.08 9.39
CA THR A 107 -4.37 0.16 7.94
C THR A 107 -5.72 -0.06 7.25
N LEU A 108 -6.46 -1.12 7.60
CA LEU A 108 -7.78 -1.39 7.06
C LEU A 108 -8.81 -0.33 7.43
N GLU A 109 -8.76 0.21 8.64
CA GLU A 109 -9.61 1.32 9.08
C GLU A 109 -9.30 2.61 8.33
N ALA A 110 -7.99 2.91 8.13
CA ALA A 110 -7.56 4.01 7.29
C ALA A 110 -8.13 3.90 5.88
N PHE A 111 -8.05 2.72 5.27
CA PHE A 111 -8.60 2.49 3.93
C PHE A 111 -10.14 2.58 3.88
N SER A 112 -10.85 2.23 4.95
CA SER A 112 -12.30 2.50 5.05
C SER A 112 -12.60 3.98 4.96
N SER A 113 -11.90 4.80 5.75
CA SER A 113 -12.05 6.26 5.76
C SER A 113 -11.66 6.87 4.40
N ILE A 114 -10.58 6.38 3.78
CA ILE A 114 -10.16 6.80 2.44
C ILE A 114 -11.24 6.50 1.40
N ARG A 115 -11.90 5.35 1.48
CA ARG A 115 -12.98 5.00 0.55
C ARG A 115 -14.14 5.98 0.61
N GLU A 116 -14.59 6.36 1.81
CA GLU A 116 -15.63 7.37 1.99
C GLU A 116 -15.22 8.72 1.38
N ARG A 117 -13.97 9.13 1.60
CA ARG A 117 -13.41 10.38 1.06
C ARG A 117 -13.24 10.35 -0.46
N LEU A 118 -12.93 9.19 -1.04
CA LEU A 118 -12.90 9.00 -2.49
C LEU A 118 -14.29 9.17 -3.10
N VAL A 119 -15.30 8.50 -2.53
CA VAL A 119 -16.69 8.58 -3.00
C VAL A 119 -17.25 10.00 -2.88
N SER A 120 -16.95 10.69 -1.78
CA SER A 120 -17.38 12.09 -1.56
C SER A 120 -16.60 13.14 -2.38
N GLY A 121 -15.58 12.70 -3.13
CA GLY A 121 -14.79 13.57 -4.00
C GLY A 121 -13.87 14.55 -3.27
N VAL A 122 -13.50 14.27 -2.04
CA VAL A 122 -12.60 15.13 -1.23
C VAL A 122 -11.27 15.33 -1.95
N TYR A 123 -10.67 14.28 -2.49
CA TYR A 123 -9.37 14.37 -3.17
C TYR A 123 -9.44 15.17 -4.46
N LYS A 124 -10.58 15.16 -5.19
CA LYS A 124 -10.82 16.04 -6.34
C LYS A 124 -10.84 17.51 -5.96
N LYS A 125 -11.33 17.83 -4.77
CA LYS A 125 -11.33 19.21 -4.26
C LYS A 125 -9.95 19.64 -3.80
N LEU A 126 -9.25 18.76 -3.07
CA LEU A 126 -7.90 19.02 -2.57
C LEU A 126 -6.87 19.13 -3.70
N SER A 127 -7.01 18.34 -4.76
CA SER A 127 -6.12 18.37 -5.92
C SER A 127 -6.12 19.69 -6.69
N LYS A 128 -7.22 20.46 -6.64
CA LYS A 128 -7.32 21.79 -7.29
C LYS A 128 -6.35 22.82 -6.68
N ASN A 129 -5.89 22.60 -5.46
CA ASN A 129 -4.99 23.49 -4.73
C ASN A 129 -3.52 23.04 -4.81
N LEU A 130 -3.24 21.95 -5.53
CA LEU A 130 -1.88 21.45 -5.75
C LEU A 130 -1.34 21.97 -7.10
N PRO A 131 -0.04 22.31 -7.19
CA PRO A 131 0.54 22.72 -8.47
C PRO A 131 0.42 21.56 -9.48
N THR A 132 -0.02 21.88 -10.69
CA THR A 132 -0.03 20.96 -11.84
C THR A 132 1.43 20.66 -12.20
N ILE A 133 1.82 19.41 -12.10
CA ILE A 133 3.07 18.91 -12.69
C ILE A 133 2.68 18.43 -14.09
N ASP A 134 3.05 19.21 -15.10
CA ASP A 134 2.92 18.85 -16.52
C ASP A 134 3.95 17.79 -16.93
#